data_626e7702018ef12d0345bb4ca9293ce0
#
_entry.id   626e7702018ef12d0345bb4ca9293ce0
#
_cell.length_a   1.000
_cell.length_b   1.000
_cell.length_c   1.000
_cell.angle_alpha   90.00
_cell.angle_beta   90.00
_cell.angle_gamma   90.00
#
_symmetry.space_group_name_H-M   'P 1'
#
loop_
_entity.id
_entity.type
_entity.pdbx_description
1 polymer ?
#
loop_
_entity_poly.entity_id
_entity_poly.type
_entity_poly.pdbx_seq_one_letter_code
_entity_poly.pdbx_strand_id
1 'polypeptide(L)'
;MNIVVLGGSPKGAKSVTMQYVNFLKAGTKKHVFKEYYPAANIKALEKDETILKELAGEIQKADTVLWAFPLYFGLVHGAYKRFIELIFEKNLTDVFKGKHCALLATSIHFFDHTAVEYIRGISEDMGMHVDEVHSAMMDDLMCEEGQAQCRRFFTQWMEKVEKNICMGRLTAPIIHEEKSIEIHGENTMTLCKDIKVGMVTESGVSENLDKMADVLKGYFADIEIFDLSEMKMVGGCMGCLKCGYDNKCIYEGKDDVIETYRKLQKCDVIVFAGGIKDRYLTAKWKTFIDRFFFTTHIPFLNGKTIAFVVSGPLRQVPNLRELLTGFFEADGLSIGGIVTDEGEDTEKSLQGLAESLQSQVKHGHCPPRQFLGEAGHKVFRDEIFGRLRGVFVADHKYYKRNGLYDFPQKNRKRRAQTTIMYYMTKLPFIRKEIQQNMADYMVKPYEKIWKNNK
;
A
#
# COMPACT_ATOMS: atom_id res chain seq x y z
N MET A 1 28.38 13.44 14.33
CA MET A 1 27.15 12.89 14.92
C MET A 1 27.11 11.39 14.73
N ASN A 2 26.49 10.69 15.68
CA ASN A 2 26.20 9.26 15.60
C ASN A 2 24.82 9.08 14.99
N ILE A 3 24.73 8.44 13.84
CA ILE A 3 23.52 8.18 13.10
C ILE A 3 23.21 6.67 13.20
N VAL A 4 22.07 6.31 13.76
CA VAL A 4 21.56 4.94 13.68
C VAL A 4 20.74 4.79 12.42
N VAL A 5 21.07 3.78 11.61
CA VAL A 5 20.34 3.43 10.39
C VAL A 5 19.52 2.18 10.64
N LEU A 6 18.20 2.28 10.44
CA LEU A 6 17.27 1.16 10.57
C LEU A 6 16.88 0.67 9.17
N GLY A 7 17.53 -0.40 8.71
CA GLY A 7 17.33 -0.98 7.38
C GLY A 7 16.08 -1.86 7.29
N GLY A 8 15.08 -1.40 6.53
CA GLY A 8 13.77 -2.04 6.37
C GLY A 8 13.68 -3.10 5.28
N SER A 9 14.78 -3.46 4.64
CA SER A 9 14.80 -4.49 3.59
C SER A 9 15.05 -5.89 4.14
N PRO A 10 14.29 -6.91 3.70
CA PRO A 10 14.61 -8.32 4.03
C PRO A 10 15.94 -8.78 3.42
N LYS A 11 16.52 -8.04 2.49
CA LYS A 11 17.84 -8.31 1.87
C LYS A 11 19.01 -7.73 2.70
N GLY A 12 18.72 -7.02 3.80
CA GLY A 12 19.73 -6.38 4.64
C GLY A 12 20.62 -5.43 3.85
N ALA A 13 21.92 -5.50 4.07
CA ALA A 13 22.93 -4.65 3.42
C ALA A 13 22.94 -4.71 1.87
N LYS A 14 22.41 -5.79 1.29
CA LYS A 14 22.36 -5.98 -0.18
C LYS A 14 21.16 -5.32 -0.86
N SER A 15 20.40 -4.50 -0.16
CA SER A 15 19.28 -3.76 -0.76
C SER A 15 19.75 -2.52 -1.50
N VAL A 16 18.94 -2.08 -2.48
CA VAL A 16 19.18 -0.81 -3.19
C VAL A 16 19.18 0.36 -2.21
N THR A 17 18.24 0.39 -1.28
CA THR A 17 18.16 1.45 -0.25
C THR A 17 19.47 1.60 0.52
N MET A 18 20.11 0.49 0.88
CA MET A 18 21.40 0.56 1.58
C MET A 18 22.55 1.06 0.69
N GLN A 19 22.43 1.02 -0.65
CA GLN A 19 23.41 1.65 -1.52
C GLN A 19 23.33 3.19 -1.43
N TYR A 20 22.13 3.75 -1.24
CA TYR A 20 21.96 5.17 -0.91
C TYR A 20 22.60 5.53 0.43
N VAL A 21 22.40 4.70 1.45
CA VAL A 21 23.09 4.89 2.75
C VAL A 21 24.61 4.82 2.60
N ASN A 22 25.12 3.86 1.83
CA ASN A 22 26.56 3.74 1.55
C ASN A 22 27.10 4.97 0.81
N PHE A 23 26.32 5.52 -0.13
CA PHE A 23 26.67 6.74 -0.84
C PHE A 23 26.78 7.94 0.11
N LEU A 24 25.82 8.11 1.02
CA LEU A 24 25.86 9.15 2.04
C LEU A 24 27.06 8.99 2.97
N LYS A 25 27.29 7.76 3.46
CA LYS A 25 28.41 7.41 4.34
C LYS A 25 29.78 7.68 3.69
N ALA A 26 29.95 7.34 2.42
CA ALA A 26 31.17 7.61 1.67
C ALA A 26 31.42 9.13 1.45
N GLY A 27 30.35 9.91 1.41
CA GLY A 27 30.42 11.37 1.22
C GLY A 27 30.82 12.18 2.45
N THR A 28 30.94 11.55 3.65
CA THR A 28 31.26 12.28 4.89
C THR A 28 32.25 11.52 5.78
N LYS A 29 33.16 12.27 6.39
CA LYS A 29 34.05 11.78 7.46
C LYS A 29 33.64 12.30 8.86
N LYS A 30 32.66 13.24 8.89
CA LYS A 30 32.24 13.95 10.11
C LYS A 30 31.21 13.14 10.92
N HIS A 31 30.48 12.23 10.27
CA HIS A 31 29.37 11.48 10.87
C HIS A 31 29.67 9.98 10.90
N VAL A 32 29.22 9.31 11.97
CA VAL A 32 29.39 7.88 12.17
C VAL A 32 28.04 7.20 11.96
N PHE A 33 28.00 6.25 11.03
CA PHE A 33 26.79 5.47 10.73
C PHE A 33 26.88 4.10 11.41
N LYS A 34 25.89 3.77 12.22
CA LYS A 34 25.68 2.44 12.79
C LYS A 34 24.46 1.81 12.14
N GLU A 35 24.68 0.75 11.38
CA GLU A 35 23.68 0.14 10.52
C GLU A 35 23.08 -1.10 11.19
N TYR A 36 21.76 -1.14 11.31
CA TYR A 36 20.98 -2.27 11.80
C TYR A 36 19.96 -2.69 10.75
N TYR A 37 19.69 -4.00 10.66
CA TYR A 37 18.83 -4.59 9.63
C TYR A 37 17.66 -5.35 10.26
N PRO A 38 16.74 -4.66 10.97
CA PRO A 38 15.66 -5.32 11.69
C PRO A 38 14.77 -6.20 10.80
N ALA A 39 14.47 -5.76 9.56
CA ALA A 39 13.66 -6.56 8.66
C ALA A 39 14.34 -7.88 8.22
N ALA A 40 15.67 -7.87 8.05
CA ALA A 40 16.42 -9.09 7.71
C ALA A 40 16.58 -10.02 8.92
N ASN A 41 16.62 -9.47 10.11
CA ASN A 41 16.89 -10.18 11.36
C ASN A 41 15.64 -10.36 12.24
N ILE A 42 14.43 -10.16 11.70
CA ILE A 42 13.20 -10.14 12.49
C ILE A 42 13.00 -11.38 13.36
N LYS A 43 13.30 -12.57 12.86
CA LYS A 43 13.18 -13.82 13.61
C LYS A 43 14.10 -13.88 14.84
N ALA A 44 15.28 -13.27 14.77
CA ALA A 44 16.17 -13.16 15.91
C ALA A 44 15.64 -12.17 16.94
N LEU A 45 15.13 -11.04 16.49
CA LEU A 45 14.52 -10.01 17.34
C LEU A 45 13.26 -10.51 18.08
N GLU A 46 12.46 -11.36 17.42
CA GLU A 46 11.30 -12.00 18.06
C GLU A 46 11.69 -13.05 19.09
N LYS A 47 12.77 -13.79 18.81
CA LYS A 47 13.21 -14.91 19.67
C LYS A 47 14.00 -14.44 20.88
N ASP A 48 14.79 -13.38 20.74
CA ASP A 48 15.72 -12.90 21.76
C ASP A 48 15.53 -11.39 22.01
N GLU A 49 14.84 -11.10 23.11
CA GLU A 49 14.57 -9.73 23.53
C GLU A 49 15.84 -8.93 23.87
N THR A 50 16.95 -9.62 24.18
CA THR A 50 18.24 -8.98 24.49
C THR A 50 18.75 -8.22 23.26
N ILE A 51 18.65 -8.82 22.08
CA ILE A 51 19.06 -8.19 20.80
C ILE A 51 18.24 -6.91 20.54
N LEU A 52 16.94 -6.95 20.83
CA LEU A 52 16.06 -5.79 20.67
C LEU A 52 16.42 -4.67 21.67
N LYS A 53 16.72 -5.03 22.92
CA LYS A 53 17.17 -4.08 23.96
C LYS A 53 18.54 -3.47 23.65
N GLU A 54 19.46 -4.25 23.12
CA GLU A 54 20.78 -3.75 22.65
C GLU A 54 20.59 -2.72 21.54
N LEU A 55 19.73 -3.01 20.54
CA LEU A 55 19.39 -2.07 19.49
C LEU A 55 18.75 -0.79 20.06
N ALA A 56 17.83 -0.91 21.00
CA ALA A 56 17.21 0.22 21.69
C ALA A 56 18.25 1.08 22.42
N GLY A 57 19.21 0.45 23.09
CA GLY A 57 20.34 1.12 23.74
C GLY A 57 21.24 1.91 22.77
N GLU A 58 21.45 1.39 21.57
CA GLU A 58 22.19 2.11 20.53
C GLU A 58 21.39 3.28 19.93
N ILE A 59 20.08 3.11 19.76
CA ILE A 59 19.18 4.21 19.35
C ILE A 59 19.19 5.31 20.42
N GLN A 60 19.13 4.95 21.68
CA GLN A 60 19.17 5.94 22.79
C GLN A 60 20.43 6.80 22.77
N LYS A 61 21.59 6.23 22.42
CA LYS A 61 22.88 6.92 22.33
C LYS A 61 23.07 7.74 21.04
N ALA A 62 22.24 7.49 20.03
CA ALA A 62 22.37 8.15 18.75
C ALA A 62 21.91 9.63 18.81
N ASP A 63 22.54 10.48 18.01
CA ASP A 63 22.11 11.87 17.83
C ASP A 63 20.85 11.94 16.94
N THR A 64 20.74 11.04 15.96
CA THR A 64 19.62 10.99 15.02
C THR A 64 19.43 9.60 14.42
N VAL A 65 18.26 9.35 13.84
CA VAL A 65 17.87 8.06 13.26
C VAL A 65 17.53 8.21 11.77
N LEU A 66 18.03 7.31 10.95
CA LEU A 66 17.63 7.17 9.53
C LEU A 66 16.77 5.92 9.36
N TRP A 67 15.49 6.11 9.04
CA TRP A 67 14.61 5.04 8.58
C TRP A 67 14.87 4.80 7.10
N ALA A 68 15.55 3.70 6.75
CA ALA A 68 15.97 3.39 5.38
C ALA A 68 15.24 2.14 4.88
N PHE A 69 14.27 2.29 3.98
CA PHE A 69 13.39 1.19 3.58
C PHE A 69 13.05 1.20 2.09
N PRO A 70 13.00 0.02 1.46
CA PRO A 70 12.36 -0.11 0.15
C PRO A 70 10.86 -0.23 0.30
N LEU A 71 10.14 0.18 -0.74
CA LEU A 71 8.71 -0.04 -0.84
C LEU A 71 8.39 -1.51 -1.11
N TYR A 72 7.46 -2.06 -0.36
CA TYR A 72 6.83 -3.35 -0.61
C TYR A 72 5.31 -3.19 -0.56
N PHE A 73 4.65 -3.38 -1.69
CA PHE A 73 3.18 -3.32 -1.74
C PHE A 73 2.58 -2.12 -0.99
N GLY A 74 2.87 -0.92 -1.47
CA GLY A 74 2.37 0.34 -0.94
C GLY A 74 2.80 0.69 0.49
N LEU A 75 3.62 -0.16 1.15
CA LEU A 75 4.10 0.06 2.52
C LEU A 75 5.54 -0.43 2.67
N VAL A 76 6.06 -0.43 3.89
CA VAL A 76 7.29 -1.14 4.27
C VAL A 76 7.07 -2.66 4.26
N HIS A 77 8.13 -3.45 4.17
CA HIS A 77 8.06 -4.91 4.23
C HIS A 77 7.44 -5.43 5.54
N GLY A 78 6.68 -6.55 5.49
CA GLY A 78 6.00 -7.13 6.65
C GLY A 78 6.91 -7.38 7.86
N ALA A 79 8.16 -7.81 7.62
CA ALA A 79 9.14 -7.98 8.69
C ALA A 79 9.56 -6.64 9.34
N TYR A 80 9.57 -5.53 8.58
CA TYR A 80 9.83 -4.20 9.13
C TYR A 80 8.65 -3.67 9.92
N LYS A 81 7.44 -3.92 9.43
CA LYS A 81 6.21 -3.67 10.19
C LYS A 81 6.22 -4.44 11.52
N ARG A 82 6.65 -5.72 11.51
CA ARG A 82 6.77 -6.52 12.72
C ARG A 82 7.79 -5.96 13.71
N PHE A 83 8.91 -5.45 13.23
CA PHE A 83 9.88 -4.75 14.07
C PHE A 83 9.26 -3.53 14.76
N ILE A 84 8.45 -2.74 14.03
CA ILE A 84 7.75 -1.59 14.60
C ILE A 84 6.78 -2.05 15.69
N GLU A 85 5.99 -3.09 15.45
CA GLU A 85 5.10 -3.67 16.46
C GLU A 85 5.86 -4.10 17.73
N LEU A 86 7.03 -4.73 17.56
CA LEU A 86 7.87 -5.14 18.71
C LEU A 86 8.33 -3.95 19.56
N ILE A 87 8.62 -2.79 18.92
CA ILE A 87 8.98 -1.57 19.66
C ILE A 87 7.83 -1.15 20.59
N PHE A 88 6.59 -1.12 20.07
CA PHE A 88 5.41 -0.75 20.86
C PHE A 88 5.06 -1.83 21.90
N GLU A 89 5.01 -3.10 21.51
CA GLU A 89 4.73 -4.24 22.40
C GLU A 89 5.68 -4.34 23.59
N LYS A 90 6.95 -3.96 23.39
CA LYS A 90 8.00 -4.02 24.42
C LYS A 90 8.21 -2.68 25.15
N ASN A 91 7.34 -1.69 24.90
CA ASN A 91 7.41 -0.35 25.50
C ASN A 91 8.80 0.32 25.31
N LEU A 92 9.36 0.21 24.11
CA LEU A 92 10.67 0.77 23.77
C LEU A 92 10.57 2.13 23.05
N THR A 93 9.42 2.75 23.00
CA THR A 93 9.19 4.03 22.30
C THR A 93 9.97 5.19 22.91
N ASP A 94 10.24 5.16 24.21
CA ASP A 94 10.92 6.26 24.91
C ASP A 94 12.34 6.52 24.40
N VAL A 95 13.04 5.50 23.84
CA VAL A 95 14.39 5.70 23.29
C VAL A 95 14.42 6.58 22.04
N PHE A 96 13.27 6.77 21.41
CA PHE A 96 13.08 7.61 20.21
C PHE A 96 12.64 9.03 20.54
N LYS A 97 12.05 9.24 21.73
CA LYS A 97 11.42 10.49 22.11
C LYS A 97 12.37 11.69 22.01
N GLY A 98 11.90 12.74 21.32
CA GLY A 98 12.65 13.98 21.11
C GLY A 98 13.81 13.88 20.11
N LYS A 99 14.03 12.70 19.49
CA LYS A 99 15.08 12.55 18.48
C LYS A 99 14.63 13.07 17.12
N HIS A 100 15.58 13.64 16.42
CA HIS A 100 15.48 13.93 15.00
C HIS A 100 15.54 12.64 14.18
N CYS A 101 14.83 12.59 13.06
CA CYS A 101 14.95 11.50 12.11
C CYS A 101 14.74 11.95 10.66
N ALA A 102 15.24 11.14 9.74
CA ALA A 102 14.93 11.27 8.32
C ALA A 102 14.43 9.95 7.75
N LEU A 103 13.67 10.05 6.65
CA LEU A 103 13.10 8.91 5.94
C LEU A 103 13.75 8.79 4.57
N LEU A 104 14.35 7.65 4.29
CA LEU A 104 14.93 7.31 2.99
C LEU A 104 14.20 6.11 2.41
N ALA A 105 13.35 6.35 1.43
CA ALA A 105 12.63 5.32 0.70
C ALA A 105 13.24 5.09 -0.68
N THR A 106 13.15 3.86 -1.20
CA THR A 106 13.49 3.55 -2.60
C THR A 106 12.39 2.73 -3.23
N SER A 107 11.95 3.13 -4.42
CA SER A 107 10.82 2.52 -5.12
C SER A 107 10.85 2.80 -6.63
N ILE A 108 9.75 2.55 -7.30
CA ILE A 108 9.41 3.05 -8.63
C ILE A 108 8.30 4.10 -8.54
N HIS A 109 8.15 4.76 -7.39
CA HIS A 109 7.06 5.70 -7.07
C HIS A 109 5.64 5.10 -7.17
N PHE A 110 5.53 3.77 -6.98
CA PHE A 110 4.24 3.09 -6.98
C PHE A 110 3.68 3.04 -5.56
N PHE A 111 2.84 4.01 -5.16
CA PHE A 111 2.31 4.17 -3.79
C PHE A 111 3.39 4.34 -2.71
N ASP A 112 4.49 4.99 -3.02
CA ASP A 112 5.57 5.26 -2.05
C ASP A 112 5.16 6.26 -0.96
N HIS A 113 4.27 7.20 -1.29
CA HIS A 113 3.72 8.16 -0.33
C HIS A 113 3.05 7.47 0.86
N THR A 114 2.33 6.36 0.66
CA THR A 114 1.66 5.66 1.77
C THR A 114 2.65 5.01 2.74
N ALA A 115 3.80 4.52 2.25
CA ALA A 115 4.86 4.00 3.10
C ALA A 115 5.61 5.12 3.84
N VAL A 116 5.86 6.24 3.17
CA VAL A 116 6.48 7.43 3.77
C VAL A 116 5.60 7.98 4.89
N GLU A 117 4.31 8.19 4.62
CA GLU A 117 3.37 8.70 5.63
C GLU A 117 3.13 7.71 6.78
N TYR A 118 3.20 6.41 6.51
CA TYR A 118 3.18 5.40 7.56
C TYR A 118 4.37 5.55 8.51
N ILE A 119 5.61 5.59 8.00
CA ILE A 119 6.81 5.74 8.84
C ILE A 119 6.86 7.12 9.51
N ARG A 120 6.39 8.18 8.83
CA ARG A 120 6.20 9.49 9.46
C ARG A 120 5.29 9.39 10.69
N GLY A 121 4.09 8.84 10.51
CA GLY A 121 3.13 8.71 11.60
C GLY A 121 3.66 7.88 12.77
N ILE A 122 4.34 6.77 12.49
CA ILE A 122 5.01 5.93 13.48
C ILE A 122 6.12 6.69 14.22
N SER A 123 6.97 7.43 13.50
CA SER A 123 8.03 8.24 14.09
C SER A 123 7.44 9.33 15.02
N GLU A 124 6.40 10.00 14.57
CA GLU A 124 5.70 11.03 15.36
C GLU A 124 4.95 10.44 16.57
N ASP A 125 4.43 9.21 16.48
CA ASP A 125 3.82 8.50 17.62
C ASP A 125 4.86 8.11 18.67
N MET A 126 6.10 7.85 18.26
CA MET A 126 7.26 7.64 19.16
C MET A 126 7.84 8.96 19.69
N GLY A 127 7.26 10.12 19.34
CA GLY A 127 7.71 11.43 19.77
C GLY A 127 8.97 11.94 19.06
N MET A 128 9.25 11.46 17.86
CA MET A 128 10.38 11.94 17.03
C MET A 128 10.00 13.19 16.21
N HIS A 129 11.03 13.91 15.76
CA HIS A 129 10.91 14.99 14.80
C HIS A 129 11.32 14.46 13.41
N VAL A 130 10.39 14.40 12.46
CA VAL A 130 10.67 13.99 11.08
C VAL A 130 11.14 15.22 10.30
N ASP A 131 12.46 15.30 10.05
CA ASP A 131 13.10 16.48 9.46
C ASP A 131 13.01 16.47 7.94
N GLU A 132 13.40 15.36 7.32
CA GLU A 132 13.53 15.25 5.88
C GLU A 132 13.01 13.90 5.36
N VAL A 133 12.52 13.92 4.13
CA VAL A 133 12.10 12.73 3.39
C VAL A 133 12.77 12.70 2.03
N HIS A 134 13.37 11.57 1.69
CA HIS A 134 13.92 11.31 0.37
C HIS A 134 13.32 10.02 -0.19
N SER A 135 12.31 10.15 -1.06
CA SER A 135 11.78 9.02 -1.82
C SER A 135 12.44 9.01 -3.19
N ALA A 136 13.35 8.08 -3.39
CA ALA A 136 14.18 7.98 -4.60
C ALA A 136 13.68 6.87 -5.53
N MET A 137 13.84 7.08 -6.82
CA MET A 137 13.79 5.98 -7.79
C MET A 137 14.95 5.02 -7.54
N MET A 138 14.73 3.76 -7.87
CA MET A 138 15.74 2.71 -7.61
C MET A 138 17.09 2.97 -8.29
N ASP A 139 17.14 3.76 -9.35
CA ASP A 139 18.33 4.03 -10.16
C ASP A 139 18.77 5.51 -10.18
N ASP A 140 18.21 6.39 -9.35
CA ASP A 140 18.60 7.80 -9.31
C ASP A 140 20.08 8.01 -8.99
N LEU A 141 20.69 7.15 -8.18
CA LEU A 141 22.14 7.22 -7.94
C LEU A 141 23.01 6.96 -9.18
N MET A 142 22.44 6.44 -10.27
CA MET A 142 23.16 6.22 -11.52
C MET A 142 23.35 7.50 -12.34
N CYS A 143 22.72 8.60 -11.96
CA CYS A 143 22.88 9.91 -12.60
C CYS A 143 23.32 10.99 -11.63
N GLU A 144 23.98 12.03 -12.17
CA GLU A 144 24.53 13.15 -11.38
C GLU A 144 23.43 13.91 -10.60
N GLU A 145 22.28 14.10 -11.22
CA GLU A 145 21.16 14.81 -10.60
C GLU A 145 20.63 14.06 -9.38
N GLY A 146 20.39 12.77 -9.48
CA GLY A 146 19.94 11.94 -8.35
C GLY A 146 20.97 11.89 -7.23
N GLN A 147 22.28 11.80 -7.58
CA GLN A 147 23.36 11.92 -6.59
C GLN A 147 23.36 13.28 -5.90
N ALA A 148 23.15 14.35 -6.67
CA ALA A 148 23.09 15.71 -6.11
C ALA A 148 21.88 15.89 -5.18
N GLN A 149 20.71 15.36 -5.55
CA GLN A 149 19.51 15.37 -4.71
C GLN A 149 19.73 14.62 -3.40
N CYS A 150 20.33 13.42 -3.47
CA CYS A 150 20.66 12.65 -2.28
C CYS A 150 21.64 13.39 -1.35
N ARG A 151 22.64 14.07 -1.89
CA ARG A 151 23.56 14.93 -1.09
C ARG A 151 22.84 16.12 -0.46
N ARG A 152 21.95 16.81 -1.21
CA ARG A 152 21.16 17.94 -0.68
C ARG A 152 20.25 17.49 0.47
N PHE A 153 19.57 16.37 0.31
CA PHE A 153 18.78 15.75 1.37
C PHE A 153 19.61 15.55 2.65
N PHE A 154 20.78 14.94 2.53
CA PHE A 154 21.64 14.69 3.69
C PHE A 154 22.13 15.99 4.34
N THR A 155 22.54 16.97 3.55
CA THR A 155 23.00 18.26 4.05
C THR A 155 21.89 18.99 4.81
N GLN A 156 20.68 19.02 4.26
CA GLN A 156 19.52 19.64 4.87
C GLN A 156 19.13 18.96 6.19
N TRP A 157 19.13 17.63 6.20
CA TRP A 157 18.87 16.86 7.40
C TRP A 157 19.89 17.13 8.50
N MET A 158 21.19 17.08 8.18
CA MET A 158 22.24 17.34 9.17
C MET A 158 22.19 18.79 9.72
N GLU A 159 21.85 19.76 8.89
CA GLU A 159 21.66 21.14 9.32
C GLU A 159 20.54 21.28 10.34
N LYS A 160 19.39 20.61 10.11
CA LYS A 160 18.26 20.62 11.06
C LYS A 160 18.64 19.97 12.38
N VAL A 161 19.33 18.84 12.36
CA VAL A 161 19.82 18.18 13.59
C VAL A 161 20.82 19.08 14.34
N GLU A 162 21.81 19.66 13.64
CA GLU A 162 22.83 20.52 14.26
C GLU A 162 22.23 21.77 14.91
N LYS A 163 21.23 22.37 14.27
CA LYS A 163 20.56 23.60 14.74
C LYS A 163 19.34 23.31 15.61
N ASN A 164 19.01 22.04 15.84
CA ASN A 164 17.78 21.62 16.54
C ASN A 164 16.51 22.26 15.96
N ILE A 165 16.39 22.26 14.63
CA ILE A 165 15.22 22.79 13.94
C ILE A 165 14.14 21.71 13.92
N CYS A 166 13.15 21.85 14.79
CA CYS A 166 12.04 20.92 14.90
C CYS A 166 10.85 21.39 14.07
N MET A 167 10.38 20.51 13.19
CA MET A 167 9.09 20.69 12.51
C MET A 167 7.97 20.16 13.40
N GLY A 168 6.81 20.80 13.36
CA GLY A 168 5.64 20.33 14.08
C GLY A 168 5.16 18.96 13.53
N ARG A 169 4.43 18.22 14.37
CA ARG A 169 3.78 16.97 13.99
C ARG A 169 2.77 17.23 12.86
N LEU A 170 2.81 16.43 11.79
CA LEU A 170 1.89 16.51 10.66
C LEU A 170 0.74 15.50 10.74
N THR A 171 0.99 14.32 11.33
CA THR A 171 -0.05 13.30 11.46
C THR A 171 -0.83 13.49 12.76
N ALA A 172 -2.15 13.37 12.70
CA ALA A 172 -2.96 13.42 13.91
C ALA A 172 -2.59 12.27 14.87
N PRO A 173 -2.53 12.49 16.19
CA PRO A 173 -2.46 11.41 17.16
C PRO A 173 -3.65 10.49 16.98
N ILE A 174 -3.44 9.19 17.11
CA ILE A 174 -4.55 8.25 17.17
C ILE A 174 -5.14 8.31 18.58
N ILE A 175 -6.40 8.73 18.64
CA ILE A 175 -7.21 8.71 19.86
C ILE A 175 -8.29 7.66 19.62
N HIS A 176 -8.04 6.44 20.10
CA HIS A 176 -8.96 5.34 19.93
C HIS A 176 -9.32 4.75 21.29
N GLU A 177 -10.60 4.84 21.62
CA GLU A 177 -11.20 4.06 22.67
C GLU A 177 -11.93 2.88 22.02
N GLU A 178 -11.46 1.68 22.26
CA GLU A 178 -12.11 0.47 21.77
C GLU A 178 -13.47 0.34 22.46
N LYS A 179 -14.54 0.61 21.70
CA LYS A 179 -15.92 0.38 22.15
C LYS A 179 -16.33 -1.00 21.65
N SER A 180 -16.76 -1.87 22.56
CA SER A 180 -17.35 -3.15 22.18
C SER A 180 -18.59 -2.89 21.32
N ILE A 181 -18.61 -3.48 20.12
CA ILE A 181 -19.81 -3.45 19.28
C ILE A 181 -20.88 -4.36 19.86
N GLU A 182 -22.10 -3.87 19.86
CA GLU A 182 -23.27 -4.66 20.20
C GLU A 182 -23.77 -5.38 18.95
N ILE A 183 -23.97 -6.69 19.06
CA ILE A 183 -24.55 -7.54 18.03
C ILE A 183 -25.86 -8.05 18.59
N HIS A 184 -26.96 -7.65 18.01
CA HIS A 184 -28.29 -8.02 18.52
C HIS A 184 -28.77 -9.39 18.05
N GLY A 185 -28.06 -10.01 17.13
CA GLY A 185 -28.01 -11.44 16.80
C GLY A 185 -29.34 -12.21 16.63
N GLU A 186 -30.49 -11.56 16.55
CA GLU A 186 -31.78 -12.28 16.53
C GLU A 186 -32.10 -12.93 15.19
N ASN A 187 -31.37 -12.61 14.08
CA ASN A 187 -31.61 -13.25 12.79
C ASN A 187 -30.38 -13.22 11.89
N THR A 188 -29.46 -14.14 12.07
CA THR A 188 -28.52 -14.49 10.99
C THR A 188 -29.25 -15.25 9.88
N MET A 189 -30.21 -14.58 9.25
CA MET A 189 -30.84 -15.11 8.07
C MET A 189 -29.84 -15.02 6.92
N THR A 190 -29.46 -16.15 6.33
CA THR A 190 -28.65 -16.18 5.11
C THR A 190 -29.28 -15.28 4.05
N LEU A 191 -28.66 -14.12 3.80
CA LEU A 191 -29.16 -13.12 2.86
C LEU A 191 -28.71 -13.39 1.43
N CYS A 192 -27.49 -13.90 1.28
CA CYS A 192 -26.82 -14.09 -0.01
C CYS A 192 -26.63 -15.55 -0.33
N LYS A 193 -27.35 -16.06 -1.32
CA LYS A 193 -27.36 -17.51 -1.67
C LYS A 193 -26.61 -17.82 -2.97
N ASP A 194 -26.42 -16.84 -3.83
CA ASP A 194 -26.02 -17.05 -5.22
C ASP A 194 -24.58 -16.57 -5.52
N ILE A 195 -23.80 -16.24 -4.49
CA ILE A 195 -22.41 -15.79 -4.63
C ILE A 195 -21.49 -16.60 -3.73
N LYS A 196 -20.31 -16.88 -4.24
CA LYS A 196 -19.23 -17.51 -3.48
C LYS A 196 -18.28 -16.45 -2.92
N VAL A 197 -18.09 -16.47 -1.60
CA VAL A 197 -17.23 -15.50 -0.89
C VAL A 197 -15.99 -16.19 -0.34
N GLY A 198 -14.83 -15.55 -0.51
CA GLY A 198 -13.61 -15.92 0.19
C GLY A 198 -13.27 -14.84 1.21
N MET A 199 -13.31 -15.12 2.50
CA MET A 199 -12.96 -14.18 3.54
C MET A 199 -11.62 -14.54 4.14
N VAL A 200 -10.68 -13.59 4.09
CA VAL A 200 -9.40 -13.65 4.82
C VAL A 200 -9.57 -12.85 6.10
N THR A 201 -9.25 -13.44 7.23
CA THR A 201 -9.33 -12.80 8.56
C THR A 201 -8.10 -13.11 9.40
N GLU A 202 -7.99 -12.52 10.58
CA GLU A 202 -6.99 -12.84 11.60
C GLU A 202 -7.67 -12.84 12.97
N SER A 203 -8.04 -14.03 13.43
CA SER A 203 -8.75 -14.21 14.70
C SER A 203 -7.89 -13.80 15.91
N GLY A 204 -8.54 -13.23 16.92
CA GLY A 204 -7.91 -12.85 18.19
C GLY A 204 -7.13 -11.53 18.17
N VAL A 205 -7.23 -10.75 17.08
CA VAL A 205 -6.61 -9.41 17.02
C VAL A 205 -7.43 -8.40 17.83
N SER A 206 -8.76 -8.43 17.67
CA SER A 206 -9.69 -7.70 18.53
C SER A 206 -11.03 -8.43 18.62
N GLU A 207 -11.73 -8.27 19.74
CA GLU A 207 -13.06 -8.86 19.94
C GLU A 207 -14.07 -8.34 18.90
N ASN A 208 -13.98 -7.06 18.55
CA ASN A 208 -14.82 -6.45 17.53
C ASN A 208 -14.62 -7.10 16.16
N LEU A 209 -13.36 -7.33 15.75
CA LEU A 209 -13.07 -7.98 14.49
C LEU A 209 -13.68 -9.38 14.40
N ASP A 210 -13.51 -10.18 15.46
CA ASP A 210 -14.04 -11.52 15.52
C ASP A 210 -15.58 -11.53 15.42
N LYS A 211 -16.26 -10.63 16.16
CA LYS A 211 -17.71 -10.43 16.05
C LYS A 211 -18.15 -10.01 14.66
N MET A 212 -17.47 -9.04 14.04
CA MET A 212 -17.77 -8.56 12.68
C MET A 212 -17.62 -9.67 11.64
N ALA A 213 -16.57 -10.47 11.76
CA ALA A 213 -16.30 -11.60 10.85
C ALA A 213 -17.39 -12.69 10.99
N ASP A 214 -17.78 -13.03 12.21
CA ASP A 214 -18.83 -14.02 12.48
C ASP A 214 -20.20 -13.56 11.98
N VAL A 215 -20.56 -12.29 12.21
CA VAL A 215 -21.82 -11.74 11.67
C VAL A 215 -21.84 -11.77 10.16
N LEU A 216 -20.76 -11.28 9.52
CA LEU A 216 -20.69 -11.24 8.07
C LEU A 216 -20.75 -12.66 7.47
N LYS A 217 -20.08 -13.63 8.09
CA LYS A 217 -20.15 -15.06 7.72
C LYS A 217 -21.58 -15.57 7.70
N GLY A 218 -22.41 -15.20 8.68
CA GLY A 218 -23.79 -15.63 8.76
C GLY A 218 -24.68 -15.18 7.59
N TYR A 219 -24.32 -14.10 6.91
CA TYR A 219 -25.10 -13.57 5.78
C TYR A 219 -24.89 -14.33 4.46
N PHE A 220 -23.83 -15.14 4.32
CA PHE A 220 -23.51 -15.84 3.07
C PHE A 220 -23.71 -17.34 3.19
N ALA A 221 -24.38 -17.94 2.18
CA ALA A 221 -24.58 -19.40 2.12
C ALA A 221 -23.29 -20.16 1.72
N ASP A 222 -22.48 -19.58 0.85
CA ASP A 222 -21.20 -20.16 0.38
C ASP A 222 -20.06 -19.19 0.71
N ILE A 223 -19.41 -19.43 1.85
CA ILE A 223 -18.26 -18.65 2.30
C ILE A 223 -17.12 -19.57 2.78
N GLU A 224 -15.92 -19.36 2.22
CA GLU A 224 -14.69 -20.03 2.65
C GLU A 224 -13.85 -19.05 3.48
N ILE A 225 -13.47 -19.45 4.70
CA ILE A 225 -12.69 -18.62 5.63
C ILE A 225 -11.23 -19.04 5.57
N PHE A 226 -10.34 -18.05 5.51
CA PHE A 226 -8.88 -18.18 5.56
C PHE A 226 -8.36 -17.37 6.75
N ASP A 227 -8.06 -18.04 7.85
CA ASP A 227 -7.58 -17.40 9.05
C ASP A 227 -6.05 -17.28 9.03
N LEU A 228 -5.56 -16.05 9.01
CA LEU A 228 -4.12 -15.76 9.05
C LEU A 228 -3.48 -16.20 10.37
N SER A 229 -4.25 -16.29 11.47
CA SER A 229 -3.73 -16.74 12.77
C SER A 229 -3.27 -18.19 12.72
N GLU A 230 -3.93 -19.02 11.94
CA GLU A 230 -3.66 -20.44 11.76
C GLU A 230 -2.82 -20.73 10.51
N MET A 231 -2.75 -19.77 9.57
CA MET A 231 -2.08 -19.96 8.28
C MET A 231 -0.57 -20.09 8.43
N LYS A 232 0.00 -21.13 7.85
CA LYS A 232 1.45 -21.26 7.74
C LYS A 232 1.97 -20.24 6.73
N MET A 233 2.76 -19.29 7.20
CA MET A 233 3.46 -18.30 6.39
C MET A 233 4.96 -18.32 6.71
N VAL A 234 5.79 -18.64 5.72
CA VAL A 234 7.26 -18.68 5.88
C VAL A 234 7.83 -17.26 6.01
N GLY A 235 7.20 -16.29 5.37
CA GLY A 235 7.57 -14.88 5.39
C GLY A 235 6.96 -14.09 4.25
N GLY A 236 7.21 -12.78 4.25
CA GLY A 236 6.79 -11.87 3.20
C GLY A 236 7.57 -12.03 1.89
N CYS A 237 7.25 -11.21 0.91
CA CYS A 237 7.92 -11.25 -0.39
C CYS A 237 9.39 -10.86 -0.27
N MET A 238 10.29 -11.72 -0.72
CA MET A 238 11.75 -11.45 -0.69
C MET A 238 12.22 -10.52 -1.82
N GLY A 239 11.33 -10.09 -2.73
CA GLY A 239 11.72 -9.33 -3.91
C GLY A 239 12.73 -10.08 -4.80
N CYS A 240 12.60 -11.41 -4.89
CA CYS A 240 13.49 -12.26 -5.70
C CYS A 240 13.15 -12.23 -7.19
N LEU A 241 12.00 -11.65 -7.56
CA LEU A 241 11.49 -11.43 -8.91
C LEU A 241 11.27 -12.69 -9.76
N LYS A 242 11.34 -13.89 -9.17
CA LYS A 242 11.12 -15.14 -9.90
C LYS A 242 9.72 -15.18 -10.53
N CYS A 243 8.70 -14.76 -9.79
CA CYS A 243 7.32 -14.72 -10.30
C CYS A 243 7.14 -13.76 -11.48
N GLY A 244 7.91 -12.69 -11.58
CA GLY A 244 7.91 -11.79 -12.74
C GLY A 244 8.31 -12.45 -14.06
N TYR A 245 9.03 -13.55 -14.03
CA TYR A 245 9.43 -14.28 -15.23
C TYR A 245 8.41 -15.33 -15.67
N ASP A 246 8.02 -16.22 -14.75
CA ASP A 246 7.22 -17.41 -15.05
C ASP A 246 5.92 -17.51 -14.23
N ASN A 247 5.57 -16.49 -13.50
CA ASN A 247 4.41 -16.41 -12.59
C ASN A 247 4.40 -17.51 -11.50
N LYS A 248 5.59 -17.93 -11.02
CA LYS A 248 5.76 -18.92 -9.96
C LYS A 248 6.49 -18.32 -8.77
N CYS A 249 5.87 -18.38 -7.60
CA CYS A 249 6.50 -17.93 -6.36
C CYS A 249 7.52 -18.95 -5.83
N ILE A 250 8.64 -18.48 -5.24
CA ILE A 250 9.64 -19.36 -4.59
C ILE A 250 9.08 -20.12 -3.37
N TYR A 251 7.98 -19.66 -2.82
CA TYR A 251 7.30 -20.27 -1.67
C TYR A 251 6.18 -21.23 -2.07
N GLU A 252 5.91 -21.40 -3.36
CA GLU A 252 4.90 -22.34 -3.84
C GLU A 252 5.17 -23.74 -3.28
N GLY A 253 4.15 -24.33 -2.64
CA GLY A 253 4.23 -25.64 -1.97
C GLY A 253 5.03 -25.63 -0.64
N LYS A 254 5.46 -24.49 -0.12
CA LYS A 254 6.17 -24.40 1.16
C LYS A 254 5.33 -23.84 2.29
N ASP A 255 4.31 -23.06 1.94
CA ASP A 255 3.33 -22.47 2.85
C ASP A 255 1.96 -22.34 2.16
N ASP A 256 0.97 -21.86 2.91
CA ASP A 256 -0.44 -21.89 2.49
C ASP A 256 -0.83 -20.66 1.64
N VAL A 257 0.02 -19.61 1.59
CA VAL A 257 -0.34 -18.30 1.03
C VAL A 257 -0.73 -18.38 -0.45
N ILE A 258 0.10 -19.04 -1.27
CA ILE A 258 -0.15 -19.13 -2.72
C ILE A 258 -1.42 -19.93 -3.01
N GLU A 259 -1.64 -21.02 -2.27
CA GLU A 259 -2.87 -21.82 -2.43
C GLU A 259 -4.11 -21.03 -2.00
N THR A 260 -4.01 -20.24 -0.95
CA THR A 260 -5.10 -19.34 -0.53
C THR A 260 -5.46 -18.36 -1.65
N TYR A 261 -4.49 -17.70 -2.29
CA TYR A 261 -4.79 -16.83 -3.44
C TYR A 261 -5.45 -17.58 -4.60
N ARG A 262 -5.06 -18.83 -4.88
CA ARG A 262 -5.71 -19.65 -5.90
C ARG A 262 -7.14 -20.03 -5.54
N LYS A 263 -7.44 -20.22 -4.26
CA LYS A 263 -8.82 -20.44 -3.80
C LYS A 263 -9.64 -19.16 -3.90
N LEU A 264 -9.08 -18.00 -3.49
CA LEU A 264 -9.72 -16.71 -3.66
C LEU A 264 -10.05 -16.37 -5.12
N GLN A 265 -9.24 -16.83 -6.06
CA GLN A 265 -9.53 -16.69 -7.50
C GLN A 265 -10.86 -17.35 -7.89
N LYS A 266 -11.27 -18.44 -7.19
CA LYS A 266 -12.51 -19.18 -7.47
C LYS A 266 -13.74 -18.55 -6.83
N CYS A 267 -13.57 -17.53 -6.00
CA CYS A 267 -14.66 -16.79 -5.36
C CYS A 267 -15.13 -15.65 -6.27
N ASP A 268 -16.39 -15.24 -6.14
CA ASP A 268 -16.96 -14.08 -6.81
C ASP A 268 -16.56 -12.79 -6.08
N VAL A 269 -16.51 -12.88 -4.75
CA VAL A 269 -16.17 -11.79 -3.84
C VAL A 269 -15.05 -12.21 -2.91
N ILE A 270 -14.14 -11.27 -2.65
CA ILE A 270 -13.07 -11.39 -1.66
C ILE A 270 -13.35 -10.39 -0.53
N VAL A 271 -13.32 -10.87 0.71
CA VAL A 271 -13.42 -10.00 1.90
C VAL A 271 -12.10 -10.07 2.66
N PHE A 272 -11.51 -8.92 2.95
CA PHE A 272 -10.38 -8.79 3.86
C PHE A 272 -10.85 -8.18 5.17
N ALA A 273 -10.81 -8.99 6.25
CA ALA A 273 -11.25 -8.61 7.59
C ALA A 273 -10.01 -8.49 8.51
N GLY A 274 -9.58 -7.27 8.83
CA GLY A 274 -8.35 -7.03 9.59
C GLY A 274 -8.46 -5.95 10.65
N GLY A 275 -7.66 -6.08 11.72
CA GLY A 275 -7.57 -5.08 12.79
C GLY A 275 -6.40 -4.11 12.56
N ILE A 276 -6.62 -2.84 12.90
CA ILE A 276 -5.57 -1.82 12.84
C ILE A 276 -4.65 -1.96 14.04
N LYS A 277 -3.35 -2.04 13.77
CA LYS A 277 -2.28 -2.01 14.74
C LYS A 277 -1.18 -1.07 14.26
N ASP A 278 -0.81 -0.11 15.09
CA ASP A 278 0.25 0.86 14.75
C ASP A 278 0.09 1.43 13.33
N ARG A 279 -1.03 2.12 13.07
CA ARG A 279 -1.37 2.85 11.82
C ARG A 279 -1.50 2.01 10.56
N TYR A 280 -1.54 0.69 10.65
CA TYR A 280 -1.78 -0.24 9.54
C TYR A 280 -2.48 -1.49 10.06
N LEU A 281 -2.79 -2.46 9.19
CA LEU A 281 -3.15 -3.80 9.62
C LEU A 281 -1.94 -4.46 10.30
N THR A 282 -2.13 -5.60 10.97
CA THR A 282 -1.02 -6.31 11.64
C THR A 282 0.12 -6.66 10.69
N ALA A 283 1.30 -6.94 11.25
CA ALA A 283 2.44 -7.42 10.45
C ALA A 283 2.17 -8.76 9.76
N LYS A 284 1.27 -9.58 10.31
CA LYS A 284 0.83 -10.83 9.68
C LYS A 284 0.03 -10.55 8.42
N TRP A 285 -0.94 -9.62 8.48
CA TRP A 285 -1.65 -9.10 7.30
C TRP A 285 -0.68 -8.53 6.27
N LYS A 286 0.29 -7.70 6.73
CA LYS A 286 1.27 -7.14 5.81
C LYS A 286 2.12 -8.21 5.14
N THR A 287 2.49 -9.27 5.86
CA THR A 287 3.22 -10.42 5.32
C THR A 287 2.40 -11.15 4.24
N PHE A 288 1.10 -11.33 4.46
CA PHE A 288 0.18 -11.91 3.48
C PHE A 288 0.06 -11.01 2.25
N ILE A 289 -0.16 -9.70 2.44
CA ILE A 289 -0.26 -8.71 1.35
C ILE A 289 1.05 -8.59 0.57
N ASP A 290 2.23 -8.67 1.18
CA ASP A 290 3.51 -8.68 0.46
C ASP A 290 3.57 -9.78 -0.60
N ARG A 291 2.93 -10.92 -0.33
CA ARG A 291 2.87 -12.08 -1.23
C ARG A 291 1.85 -11.90 -2.34
N PHE A 292 0.95 -10.93 -2.23
CA PHE A 292 0.01 -10.55 -3.29
C PHE A 292 0.75 -10.21 -4.61
N PHE A 293 2.00 -9.78 -4.55
CA PHE A 293 2.82 -9.50 -5.73
C PHE A 293 2.84 -10.64 -6.76
N PHE A 294 2.73 -11.89 -6.30
CA PHE A 294 2.60 -13.04 -7.20
C PHE A 294 1.35 -12.97 -8.08
N THR A 295 0.26 -12.37 -7.61
CA THR A 295 -1.01 -12.32 -8.33
C THR A 295 -1.05 -11.26 -9.43
N THR A 296 -0.12 -10.28 -9.40
CA THR A 296 -0.15 -9.09 -10.25
C THR A 296 0.47 -9.29 -11.63
N HIS A 297 1.43 -10.22 -11.77
CA HIS A 297 2.18 -10.43 -13.02
C HIS A 297 1.32 -10.95 -14.16
N ILE A 298 0.40 -11.87 -13.85
CA ILE A 298 -0.72 -12.27 -14.71
C ILE A 298 -1.94 -12.11 -13.83
N PRO A 299 -2.62 -10.93 -13.85
CA PRO A 299 -3.62 -10.57 -12.85
C PRO A 299 -4.82 -11.53 -12.88
N PHE A 300 -4.78 -12.58 -12.07
CA PHE A 300 -5.86 -13.57 -12.03
C PHE A 300 -7.03 -13.19 -11.09
N LEU A 301 -6.84 -12.13 -10.29
CA LEU A 301 -7.92 -11.53 -9.49
C LEU A 301 -8.57 -10.32 -10.18
N ASN A 302 -8.10 -9.95 -11.38
CA ASN A 302 -8.66 -8.84 -12.14
C ASN A 302 -10.16 -9.05 -12.39
N GLY A 303 -10.95 -8.00 -12.17
CA GLY A 303 -12.41 -8.00 -12.29
C GLY A 303 -13.14 -8.60 -11.07
N LYS A 304 -12.45 -9.10 -10.05
CA LYS A 304 -13.09 -9.56 -8.80
C LYS A 304 -13.50 -8.37 -7.94
N THR A 305 -14.58 -8.54 -7.19
CA THR A 305 -14.98 -7.58 -6.16
C THR A 305 -14.24 -7.88 -4.86
N ILE A 306 -13.63 -6.85 -4.26
CA ILE A 306 -13.02 -6.93 -2.95
C ILE A 306 -13.71 -5.97 -1.98
N ALA A 307 -13.95 -6.43 -0.76
CA ALA A 307 -14.49 -5.61 0.32
C ALA A 307 -13.59 -5.70 1.56
N PHE A 308 -13.68 -4.70 2.42
CA PHE A 308 -12.88 -4.62 3.63
C PHE A 308 -13.76 -4.50 4.87
N VAL A 309 -13.42 -5.27 5.89
CA VAL A 309 -13.97 -5.16 7.25
C VAL A 309 -12.81 -4.82 8.15
N VAL A 310 -12.85 -3.65 8.77
CA VAL A 310 -11.70 -3.12 9.49
C VAL A 310 -12.11 -2.75 10.92
N SER A 311 -11.49 -3.40 11.90
CA SER A 311 -11.60 -3.02 13.30
C SER A 311 -10.50 -2.03 13.68
N GLY A 312 -10.86 -0.96 14.38
CA GLY A 312 -9.97 0.10 14.80
C GLY A 312 -10.15 1.42 14.04
N PRO A 313 -9.32 2.43 14.33
CA PRO A 313 -9.55 3.83 13.97
C PRO A 313 -9.23 4.15 12.51
N LEU A 314 -9.91 3.52 11.55
CA LEU A 314 -9.64 3.73 10.11
C LEU A 314 -9.86 5.18 9.68
N ARG A 315 -10.81 5.89 10.31
CA ARG A 315 -11.07 7.32 10.01
C ARG A 315 -9.89 8.22 10.35
N GLN A 316 -9.04 7.79 11.31
CA GLN A 316 -7.83 8.50 11.74
C GLN A 316 -6.57 8.05 10.99
N VAL A 317 -6.69 7.05 10.10
CA VAL A 317 -5.57 6.50 9.31
C VAL A 317 -5.89 6.59 7.81
N PRO A 318 -5.97 7.80 7.24
CA PRO A 318 -6.39 8.02 5.85
C PRO A 318 -5.48 7.32 4.82
N ASN A 319 -4.18 7.23 5.08
CA ASN A 319 -3.26 6.54 4.19
C ASN A 319 -3.51 5.03 4.09
N LEU A 320 -4.01 4.38 5.15
CA LEU A 320 -4.45 2.99 5.07
C LEU A 320 -5.68 2.86 4.18
N ARG A 321 -6.68 3.74 4.32
CA ARG A 321 -7.87 3.75 3.48
C ARG A 321 -7.51 3.96 2.00
N GLU A 322 -6.62 4.89 1.69
CA GLU A 322 -6.12 5.13 0.33
C GLU A 322 -5.44 3.89 -0.25
N LEU A 323 -4.67 3.19 0.56
CA LEU A 323 -3.99 1.97 0.14
C LEU A 323 -5.00 0.83 -0.11
N LEU A 324 -5.97 0.62 0.79
CA LEU A 324 -7.00 -0.41 0.64
C LEU A 324 -7.86 -0.19 -0.62
N THR A 325 -8.07 1.04 -1.02
CA THR A 325 -8.84 1.35 -2.24
C THR A 325 -7.96 1.44 -3.48
N GLY A 326 -7.07 2.41 -3.54
CA GLY A 326 -6.31 2.72 -4.75
C GLY A 326 -5.36 1.63 -5.21
N PHE A 327 -4.75 0.91 -4.26
CA PHE A 327 -3.82 -0.16 -4.58
C PHE A 327 -4.52 -1.36 -5.26
N PHE A 328 -5.64 -1.83 -4.70
CA PHE A 328 -6.39 -2.95 -5.29
C PHE A 328 -7.09 -2.55 -6.60
N GLU A 329 -7.55 -1.29 -6.71
CA GLU A 329 -8.02 -0.75 -8.00
C GLU A 329 -6.92 -0.75 -9.08
N ALA A 330 -5.68 -0.40 -8.72
CA ALA A 330 -4.56 -0.42 -9.67
C ALA A 330 -4.34 -1.81 -10.27
N ASP A 331 -4.56 -2.85 -9.48
CA ASP A 331 -4.47 -4.26 -9.87
C ASP A 331 -5.73 -4.78 -10.60
N GLY A 332 -6.75 -3.95 -10.74
CA GLY A 332 -7.97 -4.28 -11.49
C GLY A 332 -9.06 -4.94 -10.67
N LEU A 333 -9.01 -4.88 -9.34
CA LEU A 333 -10.12 -5.29 -8.49
C LEU A 333 -11.14 -4.14 -8.37
N SER A 334 -12.40 -4.50 -8.17
CA SER A 334 -13.48 -3.56 -7.90
C SER A 334 -13.72 -3.46 -6.41
N ILE A 335 -13.76 -2.24 -5.86
CA ILE A 335 -14.00 -2.04 -4.43
C ILE A 335 -15.49 -2.16 -4.15
N GLY A 336 -15.88 -3.22 -3.41
CA GLY A 336 -17.27 -3.51 -3.06
C GLY A 336 -17.81 -2.70 -1.87
N GLY A 337 -16.90 -2.29 -0.97
CA GLY A 337 -17.23 -1.49 0.19
C GLY A 337 -16.23 -1.66 1.32
N ILE A 338 -16.33 -0.77 2.31
CA ILE A 338 -15.54 -0.81 3.55
C ILE A 338 -16.49 -0.62 4.73
N VAL A 339 -16.43 -1.51 5.70
CA VAL A 339 -17.15 -1.40 6.98
C VAL A 339 -16.15 -1.38 8.13
N THR A 340 -16.40 -0.49 9.10
CA THR A 340 -15.57 -0.35 10.31
C THR A 340 -16.45 -0.44 11.56
N ASP A 341 -15.82 -0.73 12.71
CA ASP A 341 -16.45 -0.69 14.04
C ASP A 341 -16.56 0.73 14.62
N GLU A 342 -16.22 1.77 13.86
CA GLU A 342 -16.35 3.17 14.24
C GLU A 342 -17.77 3.74 13.97
N GLY A 343 -18.69 2.93 13.44
CA GLY A 343 -20.06 3.31 13.14
C GLY A 343 -20.97 3.23 14.36
N GLU A 344 -22.16 3.84 14.27
CA GLU A 344 -23.21 3.75 15.32
C GLU A 344 -23.88 2.38 15.30
N ASP A 345 -24.02 1.78 14.14
CA ASP A 345 -24.67 0.48 13.91
C ASP A 345 -23.83 -0.35 12.94
N THR A 346 -22.88 -1.09 13.50
CA THR A 346 -21.94 -1.92 12.75
C THR A 346 -22.65 -3.14 12.14
N GLU A 347 -23.61 -3.74 12.85
CA GLU A 347 -24.35 -4.92 12.34
C GLU A 347 -25.13 -4.58 11.08
N LYS A 348 -25.90 -3.45 11.11
CA LYS A 348 -26.61 -2.95 9.92
C LYS A 348 -25.66 -2.60 8.76
N SER A 349 -24.49 -2.07 9.06
CA SER A 349 -23.48 -1.76 8.07
C SER A 349 -22.94 -3.02 7.40
N LEU A 350 -22.72 -4.11 8.15
CA LEU A 350 -22.31 -5.41 7.65
C LEU A 350 -23.40 -6.07 6.79
N GLN A 351 -24.66 -5.95 7.21
CA GLN A 351 -25.80 -6.39 6.42
C GLN A 351 -25.86 -5.65 5.07
N GLY A 352 -25.77 -4.32 5.12
CA GLY A 352 -25.76 -3.49 3.90
C GLY A 352 -24.59 -3.82 2.96
N LEU A 353 -23.42 -4.15 3.53
CA LEU A 353 -22.28 -4.62 2.75
C LEU A 353 -22.62 -5.94 2.05
N ALA A 354 -23.15 -6.94 2.75
CA ALA A 354 -23.49 -8.24 2.16
C ALA A 354 -24.50 -8.10 1.01
N GLU A 355 -25.58 -7.35 1.22
CA GLU A 355 -26.61 -7.08 0.19
C GLU A 355 -26.03 -6.35 -1.02
N SER A 356 -25.16 -5.34 -0.78
CA SER A 356 -24.47 -4.61 -1.85
C SER A 356 -23.56 -5.51 -2.67
N LEU A 357 -22.78 -6.38 -2.04
CA LEU A 357 -21.89 -7.32 -2.72
C LEU A 357 -22.66 -8.28 -3.62
N GLN A 358 -23.76 -8.85 -3.13
CA GLN A 358 -24.64 -9.70 -3.94
C GLN A 358 -25.22 -8.94 -5.14
N SER A 359 -25.68 -7.71 -4.92
CA SER A 359 -26.21 -6.84 -5.97
C SER A 359 -25.17 -6.52 -7.04
N GLN A 360 -23.94 -6.18 -6.63
CA GLN A 360 -22.84 -5.88 -7.55
C GLN A 360 -22.50 -7.08 -8.43
N VAL A 361 -22.35 -8.27 -7.85
CA VAL A 361 -22.09 -9.50 -8.61
C VAL A 361 -23.24 -9.80 -9.58
N LYS A 362 -24.48 -9.74 -9.09
CA LYS A 362 -25.68 -9.99 -9.90
C LYS A 362 -25.80 -9.08 -11.13
N HIS A 363 -25.44 -7.80 -10.99
CA HIS A 363 -25.52 -6.84 -12.07
C HIS A 363 -24.22 -6.69 -12.86
N GLY A 364 -23.16 -7.39 -12.49
CA GLY A 364 -21.82 -7.24 -13.10
C GLY A 364 -21.28 -5.83 -12.93
N HIS A 365 -21.63 -5.17 -11.82
CA HIS A 365 -21.23 -3.77 -11.60
C HIS A 365 -19.75 -3.70 -11.18
N CYS A 366 -18.95 -3.08 -12.03
CA CYS A 366 -17.54 -2.79 -11.78
C CYS A 366 -17.31 -1.30 -12.03
N PRO A 367 -17.20 -0.47 -10.98
CA PRO A 367 -16.93 0.95 -11.15
C PRO A 367 -15.58 1.17 -11.82
N PRO A 368 -15.42 2.24 -12.62
CA PRO A 368 -14.14 2.59 -13.19
C PRO A 368 -13.15 2.98 -12.08
N ARG A 369 -11.86 2.71 -12.33
CA ARG A 369 -10.79 3.11 -11.42
C ARG A 369 -10.82 4.61 -11.15
N GLN A 370 -10.58 4.97 -9.89
CA GLN A 370 -10.36 6.36 -9.50
C GLN A 370 -8.91 6.78 -9.76
N PHE A 371 -8.54 8.00 -9.38
CA PHE A 371 -7.21 8.56 -9.69
C PHE A 371 -6.06 7.68 -9.19
N LEU A 372 -6.10 7.22 -7.94
CA LEU A 372 -5.01 6.41 -7.36
C LEU A 372 -4.87 5.07 -8.08
N GLY A 373 -5.98 4.39 -8.35
CA GLY A 373 -5.97 3.13 -9.09
C GLY A 373 -5.46 3.28 -10.51
N GLU A 374 -5.91 4.33 -11.21
CA GLU A 374 -5.47 4.62 -12.59
C GLU A 374 -4.02 5.08 -12.64
N ALA A 375 -3.56 5.93 -11.71
CA ALA A 375 -2.19 6.39 -11.62
C ALA A 375 -1.24 5.23 -11.31
N GLY A 376 -1.57 4.40 -10.31
CA GLY A 376 -0.78 3.22 -9.97
C GLY A 376 -0.63 2.26 -11.14
N HIS A 377 -1.75 1.92 -11.81
CA HIS A 377 -1.70 1.09 -13.01
C HIS A 377 -0.79 1.65 -14.09
N LYS A 378 -0.86 2.95 -14.37
CA LYS A 378 -0.03 3.60 -15.40
C LYS A 378 1.44 3.65 -15.03
N VAL A 379 1.77 3.99 -13.79
CA VAL A 379 3.16 4.00 -13.31
C VAL A 379 3.79 2.62 -13.47
N PHE A 380 3.13 1.57 -12.97
CA PHE A 380 3.65 0.21 -13.07
C PHE A 380 3.77 -0.27 -14.52
N ARG A 381 2.75 0.00 -15.35
CA ARG A 381 2.76 -0.30 -16.79
C ARG A 381 3.94 0.34 -17.52
N ASP A 382 4.19 1.61 -17.26
CA ASP A 382 5.24 2.38 -17.93
C ASP A 382 6.62 1.91 -17.50
N GLU A 383 6.79 1.54 -16.23
CA GLU A 383 8.00 0.91 -15.71
C GLU A 383 8.29 -0.44 -16.37
N ILE A 384 7.26 -1.29 -16.53
CA ILE A 384 7.40 -2.57 -17.24
C ILE A 384 7.75 -2.34 -18.71
N PHE A 385 7.10 -1.38 -19.36
CA PHE A 385 7.44 -1.06 -20.76
C PHE A 385 8.88 -0.55 -20.92
N GLY A 386 9.32 0.29 -20.00
CA GLY A 386 10.64 0.92 -20.01
C GLY A 386 11.75 0.01 -19.51
N ARG A 387 11.91 -0.01 -18.19
CA ARG A 387 13.09 -0.56 -17.50
C ARG A 387 12.97 -2.02 -17.10
N LEU A 388 11.77 -2.47 -16.74
CA LEU A 388 11.58 -3.74 -16.05
C LEU A 388 11.17 -4.90 -16.97
N ARG A 389 11.09 -4.67 -18.28
CA ARG A 389 10.65 -5.65 -19.28
C ARG A 389 11.41 -6.99 -19.22
N GLY A 390 12.72 -6.93 -19.00
CA GLY A 390 13.56 -8.13 -18.93
C GLY A 390 13.41 -8.93 -17.65
N VAL A 391 12.89 -8.30 -16.59
CA VAL A 391 12.69 -8.89 -15.27
C VAL A 391 11.24 -9.33 -15.07
N PHE A 392 10.30 -8.50 -15.55
CA PHE A 392 8.85 -8.74 -15.51
C PHE A 392 8.35 -9.23 -16.87
N VAL A 393 8.86 -10.38 -17.30
CA VAL A 393 8.57 -10.98 -18.61
C VAL A 393 7.09 -11.40 -18.71
N ALA A 394 6.53 -11.94 -17.64
CA ALA A 394 5.13 -12.35 -17.58
C ALA A 394 4.19 -11.16 -17.77
N ASP A 395 4.45 -10.06 -17.04
CA ASP A 395 3.69 -8.80 -17.16
C ASP A 395 3.78 -8.22 -18.57
N HIS A 396 4.99 -8.14 -19.10
CA HIS A 396 5.18 -7.62 -20.46
C HIS A 396 4.38 -8.40 -21.51
N LYS A 397 4.41 -9.74 -21.43
CA LYS A 397 3.63 -10.59 -22.32
C LYS A 397 2.12 -10.37 -22.14
N TYR A 398 1.67 -10.30 -20.89
CA TYR A 398 0.28 -10.06 -20.55
C TYR A 398 -0.20 -8.69 -21.07
N TYR A 399 0.51 -7.62 -20.80
CA TYR A 399 0.18 -6.26 -21.24
C TYR A 399 0.15 -6.14 -22.76
N LYS A 400 1.13 -6.75 -23.44
CA LYS A 400 1.16 -6.77 -24.91
C LYS A 400 -0.03 -7.52 -25.51
N ARG A 401 -0.35 -8.72 -24.96
CA ARG A 401 -1.44 -9.56 -25.45
C ARG A 401 -2.80 -8.90 -25.24
N ASN A 402 -3.00 -8.20 -24.14
CA ASN A 402 -4.27 -7.56 -23.79
C ASN A 402 -4.37 -6.09 -24.23
N GLY A 403 -3.39 -5.58 -25.01
CA GLY A 403 -3.43 -4.21 -25.53
C GLY A 403 -3.33 -3.11 -24.47
N LEU A 404 -2.80 -3.42 -23.28
CA LEU A 404 -2.74 -2.49 -22.16
C LEU A 404 -1.69 -1.38 -22.30
N TYR A 405 -0.76 -1.52 -23.24
CA TYR A 405 0.18 -0.45 -23.59
C TYR A 405 -0.50 0.60 -24.46
N ASP A 406 -1.31 1.45 -23.87
CA ASP A 406 -2.01 2.57 -24.53
C ASP A 406 -1.22 3.90 -24.48
N PHE A 407 -0.01 3.86 -23.97
CA PHE A 407 0.90 5.00 -23.88
C PHE A 407 1.94 4.98 -25.02
N PRO A 408 2.24 6.12 -25.65
CA PRO A 408 1.42 7.32 -25.70
C PRO A 408 0.07 7.04 -26.37
N GLN A 409 -0.92 7.90 -26.14
CA GLN A 409 -2.32 7.74 -26.60
C GLN A 409 -2.41 7.24 -28.05
N LYS A 410 -2.93 6.02 -28.28
CA LYS A 410 -2.97 5.36 -29.59
C LYS A 410 -4.22 5.64 -30.42
N ASN A 411 -5.20 6.34 -29.88
CA ASN A 411 -6.43 6.68 -30.60
C ASN A 411 -6.12 7.65 -31.75
N ARG A 412 -5.81 7.10 -32.92
CA ARG A 412 -5.42 7.86 -34.12
C ARG A 412 -6.50 8.87 -34.55
N LYS A 413 -7.78 8.48 -34.46
CA LYS A 413 -8.91 9.38 -34.81
C LYS A 413 -8.96 10.58 -33.88
N ARG A 414 -8.91 10.36 -32.58
CA ARG A 414 -8.92 11.43 -31.58
C ARG A 414 -7.68 12.34 -31.69
N ARG A 415 -6.51 11.75 -31.94
CA ARG A 415 -5.27 12.51 -32.16
C ARG A 415 -5.35 13.40 -33.39
N ALA A 416 -5.88 12.90 -34.52
CA ALA A 416 -6.09 13.70 -35.72
C ALA A 416 -7.06 14.85 -35.47
N GLN A 417 -8.19 14.59 -34.82
CA GLN A 417 -9.17 15.62 -34.44
C GLN A 417 -8.57 16.71 -33.55
N THR A 418 -7.85 16.32 -32.49
CA THR A 418 -7.21 17.28 -31.59
C THR A 418 -6.05 18.03 -32.25
N THR A 419 -5.33 17.42 -33.18
CA THR A 419 -4.29 18.10 -33.97
C THR A 419 -4.90 19.17 -34.89
N ILE A 420 -5.99 18.85 -35.57
CA ILE A 420 -6.73 19.84 -36.40
C ILE A 420 -7.20 20.99 -35.49
N MET A 421 -7.84 20.66 -34.37
CA MET A 421 -8.30 21.66 -33.42
C MET A 421 -7.18 22.55 -32.90
N TYR A 422 -6.01 21.98 -32.59
CA TYR A 422 -4.81 22.71 -32.18
C TYR A 422 -4.40 23.78 -33.19
N TYR A 423 -4.40 23.45 -34.50
CA TYR A 423 -4.09 24.45 -35.54
C TYR A 423 -5.19 25.47 -35.72
N MET A 424 -6.45 25.05 -35.66
CA MET A 424 -7.62 25.97 -35.76
C MET A 424 -7.64 27.01 -34.62
N THR A 425 -7.32 26.61 -33.38
CA THR A 425 -7.28 27.53 -32.22
C THR A 425 -6.15 28.57 -32.29
N LYS A 426 -5.19 28.44 -33.21
CA LYS A 426 -4.22 29.51 -33.49
C LYS A 426 -4.88 30.75 -34.12
N LEU A 427 -6.03 30.59 -34.79
CA LEU A 427 -6.79 31.67 -35.34
C LEU A 427 -7.61 32.35 -34.24
N PRO A 428 -7.40 33.65 -33.98
CA PRO A 428 -7.97 34.33 -32.80
C PRO A 428 -9.52 34.27 -32.76
N PHE A 429 -10.18 34.36 -33.92
CA PHE A 429 -11.65 34.34 -34.01
C PHE A 429 -12.22 32.94 -33.67
N ILE A 430 -11.57 31.85 -34.13
CA ILE A 430 -11.98 30.47 -33.79
C ILE A 430 -11.77 30.21 -32.32
N ARG A 431 -10.64 30.63 -31.77
CA ARG A 431 -10.35 30.48 -30.35
C ARG A 431 -11.39 31.21 -29.49
N LYS A 432 -11.77 32.44 -29.86
CA LYS A 432 -12.80 33.22 -29.15
C LYS A 432 -14.16 32.52 -29.21
N GLU A 433 -14.54 32.03 -30.36
CA GLU A 433 -15.80 31.29 -30.54
C GLU A 433 -15.83 30.02 -29.67
N ILE A 434 -14.78 29.22 -29.72
CA ILE A 434 -14.67 27.99 -28.88
C ILE A 434 -14.75 28.34 -27.39
N GLN A 435 -14.05 29.38 -26.95
CA GLN A 435 -14.08 29.81 -25.55
C GLN A 435 -15.46 30.28 -25.09
N GLN A 436 -16.18 30.99 -25.94
CA GLN A 436 -17.55 31.49 -25.65
C GLN A 436 -18.57 30.35 -25.58
N ASN A 437 -18.43 29.32 -26.42
CA ASN A 437 -19.37 28.22 -26.55
C ASN A 437 -18.83 26.88 -26.00
N MET A 438 -17.79 26.88 -25.17
CA MET A 438 -17.14 25.69 -24.72
C MET A 438 -18.09 24.70 -24.01
N ALA A 439 -18.98 25.21 -23.17
CA ALA A 439 -19.93 24.39 -22.44
C ALA A 439 -20.87 23.64 -23.43
N ASP A 440 -21.38 24.34 -24.44
CA ASP A 440 -22.26 23.73 -25.44
C ASP A 440 -21.52 22.69 -26.28
N TYR A 441 -20.29 22.97 -26.69
CA TYR A 441 -19.48 22.00 -27.42
C TYR A 441 -19.15 20.74 -26.61
N MET A 442 -18.98 20.86 -25.30
CA MET A 442 -18.76 19.74 -24.42
C MET A 442 -19.99 18.87 -24.21
N VAL A 443 -21.19 19.47 -24.13
CA VAL A 443 -22.45 18.78 -23.82
C VAL A 443 -23.13 18.19 -25.06
N LYS A 444 -23.06 18.89 -26.20
CA LYS A 444 -23.74 18.52 -27.45
C LYS A 444 -23.56 17.07 -27.92
N PRO A 445 -22.38 16.42 -27.80
CA PRO A 445 -22.23 15.00 -28.15
C PRO A 445 -23.11 14.08 -27.32
N TYR A 446 -23.27 14.38 -26.01
CA TYR A 446 -24.04 13.57 -25.07
C TYR A 446 -25.52 13.69 -25.27
N GLU A 447 -26.02 14.84 -25.72
CA GLU A 447 -27.44 15.06 -26.03
C GLU A 447 -27.97 14.05 -27.05
N LYS A 448 -27.18 13.70 -28.05
CA LYS A 448 -27.53 12.68 -29.03
C LYS A 448 -27.68 11.29 -28.43
N ILE A 449 -26.86 10.98 -27.43
CA ILE A 449 -26.83 9.65 -26.77
C ILE A 449 -28.06 9.46 -25.90
N TRP A 450 -28.34 10.42 -25.00
CA TRP A 450 -29.47 10.24 -24.08
C TRP A 450 -30.85 10.48 -24.76
N LYS A 451 -30.93 11.26 -25.86
CA LYS A 451 -32.16 11.40 -26.70
C LYS A 451 -32.51 10.06 -27.37
N ASN A 452 -31.53 9.22 -27.69
CA ASN A 452 -31.76 7.92 -28.31
C ASN A 452 -32.08 6.81 -27.29
N ASN A 453 -31.94 7.07 -25.98
CA ASN A 453 -32.26 6.15 -24.88
C ASN A 453 -33.67 6.40 -24.29
N LYS A 454 -34.46 7.27 -24.90
CA LYS A 454 -35.89 7.46 -24.62
C LYS A 454 -36.69 6.60 -25.56
#